data_c0a27a00260ebee94f30d46d26e4cd10
#
_entry.id   c0a27a00260ebee94f30d46d26e4cd10
#
_cell.length_a   1.000
_cell.length_b   1.000
_cell.length_c   1.000
_cell.angle_alpha   90.00
_cell.angle_beta   90.00
_cell.angle_gamma   90.00
#
_symmetry.space_group_name_H-M   'P 1'
#
loop_
_entity.id
_entity.type
_entity.pdbx_description
1 polymer ?
#
loop_
_entity_poly.entity_id
_entity_poly.type
_entity_poly.pdbx_seq_one_letter_code
_entity_poly.pdbx_strand_id
1 'polypeptide(L)'
;RQMCIRDRNDIETNKIQILYTKRSSKLSTHSGEVSFPGGMWEEEDASLLDTAMRESNEEIGLKISNVEMLGKLNYLLSRHKIEVNPYVGYLMNHQEFIGNFEIEEIFAVPLTFLLDNNNVIYKEFKRNDLKMSMPSWVYNGHRIWGLTALITADFLNICYEANINTDIDLIRGYDQY
;
A
#
# COMPACT_ATOMS: atom_id res chain seq x y z
N ARG A 1 4.86 -6.11 -2.59
CA ARG A 1 4.76 -4.63 -2.62
C ARG A 1 5.11 -4.08 -1.26
N GLN A 2 5.78 -2.95 -1.20
CA GLN A 2 6.25 -2.36 0.03
C GLN A 2 5.37 -1.19 0.43
N MET A 3 5.00 -1.14 1.70
CA MET A 3 4.39 0.03 2.31
C MET A 3 5.48 0.79 3.07
N CYS A 4 5.82 1.99 2.58
CA CYS A 4 6.75 2.87 3.29
C CYS A 4 5.97 3.83 4.17
N ILE A 5 6.39 3.91 5.42
CA ILE A 5 5.80 4.77 6.43
C ILE A 5 6.84 5.77 6.88
N ARG A 6 6.53 7.07 6.75
CA ARG A 6 7.01 8.20 7.52
C ARG A 6 8.24 8.97 7.08
N ASP A 7 8.07 10.27 7.28
CA ASP A 7 9.14 11.26 7.45
C ASP A 7 9.31 11.60 8.96
N ARG A 8 10.53 11.54 9.47
CA ARG A 8 10.87 11.78 10.88
C ARG A 8 11.07 13.26 11.23
N ASN A 9 11.18 14.13 10.24
CA ASN A 9 11.56 15.53 10.46
C ASN A 9 10.39 16.47 10.77
N ASP A 10 9.17 15.97 10.86
CA ASP A 10 8.05 16.76 11.35
C ASP A 10 7.83 16.54 12.85
N ILE A 11 8.91 16.75 13.63
CA ILE A 11 8.92 16.64 15.09
C ILE A 11 7.88 17.58 15.73
N GLU A 12 7.54 18.69 15.08
CA GLU A 12 6.52 19.63 15.55
C GLU A 12 5.08 19.17 15.31
N THR A 13 4.82 18.28 14.37
CA THR A 13 3.45 17.92 14.00
C THR A 13 3.03 16.50 14.39
N ASN A 14 3.95 15.66 14.83
CA ASN A 14 3.68 14.26 15.23
C ASN A 14 2.86 13.47 14.18
N LYS A 15 3.01 13.80 12.88
CA LYS A 15 2.19 13.26 11.81
C LYS A 15 2.92 12.13 11.08
N ILE A 16 2.64 10.91 11.49
CA ILE A 16 2.97 9.74 10.68
C ILE A 16 2.17 9.82 9.38
N GLN A 17 2.82 9.55 8.25
CA GLN A 17 2.20 9.52 6.94
C GLN A 17 2.50 8.18 6.26
N ILE A 18 1.59 7.73 5.42
CA ILE A 18 1.80 6.56 4.56
C ILE A 18 2.07 7.06 3.15
N LEU A 19 3.16 6.58 2.55
CA LEU A 19 3.56 6.93 1.19
C LEU A 19 2.81 6.07 0.17
N TYR A 20 2.30 6.73 -0.86
CA TYR A 20 1.63 6.11 -2.00
C TYR A 20 2.21 6.63 -3.31
N THR A 21 2.04 5.86 -4.35
CA THR A 21 2.34 6.24 -5.73
C THR A 21 1.06 6.25 -6.55
N LYS A 22 0.97 7.14 -7.53
CA LYS A 22 -0.03 7.11 -8.58
C LYS A 22 0.65 6.67 -9.87
N ARG A 23 0.18 5.59 -10.45
CA ARG A 23 0.73 5.08 -11.71
C ARG A 23 0.42 6.01 -12.86
N SER A 24 1.36 6.10 -13.80
CA SER A 24 1.21 6.94 -14.99
C SER A 24 -0.03 6.55 -15.80
N SER A 25 -0.77 7.57 -16.23
CA SER A 25 -1.93 7.43 -17.11
C SER A 25 -1.57 6.88 -18.51
N LYS A 26 -0.29 6.83 -18.85
CA LYS A 26 0.24 6.34 -20.14
C LYS A 26 0.47 4.83 -20.15
N LEU A 27 0.38 4.15 -19.00
CA LEU A 27 0.59 2.70 -18.92
C LEU A 27 -0.63 1.94 -19.46
N SER A 28 -0.38 0.79 -20.06
CA SER A 28 -1.43 -0.09 -20.60
C SER A 28 -2.24 -0.81 -19.53
N THR A 29 -1.67 -0.99 -18.33
CA THR A 29 -2.29 -1.70 -17.21
C THR A 29 -2.24 -0.85 -15.95
N HIS A 30 -3.33 -0.89 -15.15
CA HIS A 30 -3.43 -0.16 -13.88
C HIS A 30 -3.15 1.35 -13.99
N SER A 31 -3.47 1.93 -15.15
CA SER A 31 -3.29 3.35 -15.46
C SER A 31 -4.02 4.23 -14.44
N GLY A 32 -3.31 5.21 -13.85
CA GLY A 32 -3.85 6.16 -12.88
C GLY A 32 -4.26 5.56 -11.53
N GLU A 33 -4.02 4.26 -11.30
CA GLU A 33 -4.31 3.65 -10.00
C GLU A 33 -3.30 4.07 -8.94
N VAL A 34 -3.80 4.19 -7.70
CA VAL A 34 -2.96 4.41 -6.51
C VAL A 34 -2.47 3.08 -5.98
N SER A 35 -1.17 2.98 -5.72
CA SER A 35 -0.54 1.77 -5.20
C SER A 35 0.58 2.11 -4.20
N PHE A 36 1.07 1.10 -3.51
CA PHE A 36 2.38 1.15 -2.86
C PHE A 36 3.47 0.89 -3.89
N PRO A 37 4.68 1.44 -3.70
CA PRO A 37 5.85 1.06 -4.50
C PRO A 37 6.08 -0.44 -4.44
N GLY A 38 6.56 -1.01 -5.53
CA GLY A 38 6.88 -2.43 -5.60
C GLY A 38 6.37 -3.12 -6.84
N GLY A 39 6.96 -4.24 -7.17
CA GLY A 39 6.72 -4.95 -8.41
C GLY A 39 6.78 -6.46 -8.28
N MET A 40 7.25 -7.09 -9.35
CA MET A 40 7.33 -8.55 -9.46
C MET A 40 8.73 -9.04 -9.10
N TRP A 41 8.77 -10.23 -8.53
CA TRP A 41 10.02 -10.93 -8.25
C TRP A 41 10.77 -11.24 -9.54
N GLU A 42 12.07 -11.08 -9.52
CA GLU A 42 13.02 -11.44 -10.57
C GLU A 42 14.00 -12.48 -10.03
N GLU A 43 14.66 -13.21 -10.96
CA GLU A 43 15.53 -14.32 -10.60
C GLU A 43 16.75 -13.88 -9.77
N GLU A 44 17.16 -12.64 -9.93
CA GLU A 44 18.26 -12.01 -9.21
C GLU A 44 17.90 -11.60 -7.77
N ASP A 45 16.60 -11.52 -7.44
CA ASP A 45 16.14 -11.16 -6.10
C ASP A 45 16.35 -12.33 -5.13
N ALA A 46 17.11 -12.15 -4.07
CA ALA A 46 17.36 -13.18 -3.06
C ALA A 46 16.11 -13.48 -2.22
N SER A 47 15.17 -12.53 -2.12
CA SER A 47 13.91 -12.67 -1.39
C SER A 47 12.85 -11.70 -1.90
N LEU A 48 11.57 -11.92 -1.52
CA LEU A 48 10.49 -10.97 -1.81
C LEU A 48 10.68 -9.61 -1.14
N LEU A 49 11.46 -9.54 -0.05
CA LEU A 49 11.85 -8.27 0.55
C LEU A 49 12.83 -7.53 -0.35
N ASP A 50 13.82 -8.24 -0.91
CA ASP A 50 14.78 -7.64 -1.85
C ASP A 50 14.04 -7.12 -3.09
N THR A 51 13.07 -7.87 -3.62
CA THR A 51 12.17 -7.39 -4.67
C THR A 51 11.50 -6.08 -4.29
N ALA A 52 10.89 -6.03 -3.10
CA ALA A 52 10.16 -4.85 -2.65
C ALA A 52 11.09 -3.62 -2.52
N MET A 53 12.32 -3.83 -2.05
CA MET A 53 13.33 -2.77 -1.91
C MET A 53 13.90 -2.31 -3.26
N ARG A 54 14.25 -3.25 -4.15
CA ARG A 54 14.72 -2.95 -5.51
C ARG A 54 13.70 -2.13 -6.27
N GLU A 55 12.47 -2.62 -6.35
CA GLU A 55 11.38 -1.96 -7.05
C GLU A 55 11.07 -0.56 -6.48
N SER A 56 11.08 -0.42 -5.15
CA SER A 56 10.87 0.89 -4.52
C SER A 56 12.03 1.87 -4.83
N ASN A 57 13.26 1.36 -4.95
CA ASN A 57 14.38 2.18 -5.40
C ASN A 57 14.20 2.59 -6.87
N GLU A 58 13.81 1.69 -7.74
CA GLU A 58 13.62 1.93 -9.18
C GLU A 58 12.44 2.86 -9.47
N GLU A 59 11.30 2.64 -8.78
CA GLU A 59 10.07 3.43 -9.00
C GLU A 59 10.15 4.84 -8.43
N ILE A 60 10.72 5.02 -7.23
CA ILE A 60 10.65 6.29 -6.49
C ILE A 60 12.00 6.78 -5.96
N GLY A 61 13.10 6.13 -6.27
CA GLY A 61 14.44 6.50 -5.77
C GLY A 61 14.62 6.27 -4.26
N LEU A 62 13.87 5.33 -3.67
CA LEU A 62 13.98 5.01 -2.25
C LEU A 62 15.40 4.53 -1.91
N LYS A 63 16.06 5.20 -0.97
CA LYS A 63 17.36 4.77 -0.46
C LYS A 63 17.15 3.62 0.52
N ILE A 64 17.57 2.42 0.15
CA ILE A 64 17.41 1.20 0.96
C ILE A 64 18.01 1.38 2.36
N SER A 65 19.19 2.02 2.45
CA SER A 65 19.88 2.31 3.72
C SER A 65 19.13 3.30 4.63
N ASN A 66 18.08 3.96 4.11
CA ASN A 66 17.23 4.89 4.86
C ASN A 66 15.95 4.23 5.39
N VAL A 67 15.79 2.94 5.19
CA VAL A 67 14.59 2.19 5.60
C VAL A 67 14.93 1.26 6.76
N GLU A 68 14.24 1.44 7.87
CA GLU A 68 14.16 0.44 8.93
C GLU A 68 12.98 -0.49 8.66
N MET A 69 13.23 -1.77 8.46
CA MET A 69 12.18 -2.75 8.22
C MET A 69 11.46 -3.08 9.54
N LEU A 70 10.17 -2.80 9.60
CA LEU A 70 9.35 -3.06 10.79
C LEU A 70 8.71 -4.44 10.77
N GLY A 71 8.36 -4.96 9.59
CA GLY A 71 7.74 -6.27 9.48
C GLY A 71 7.07 -6.54 8.15
N LYS A 72 6.39 -7.68 8.10
CA LYS A 72 5.59 -8.14 6.96
C LYS A 72 4.14 -8.30 7.40
N LEU A 73 3.21 -7.83 6.58
CA LEU A 73 1.78 -8.11 6.75
C LEU A 73 1.44 -9.47 6.13
N ASN A 74 0.22 -9.93 6.38
CA ASN A 74 -0.27 -11.13 5.73
C ASN A 74 -0.37 -10.93 4.22
N TYR A 75 -0.09 -11.99 3.46
CA TYR A 75 -0.24 -11.93 2.01
C TYR A 75 -1.71 -11.76 1.59
N LEU A 76 -1.90 -11.20 0.42
CA LEU A 76 -3.20 -11.03 -0.23
C LEU A 76 -3.12 -11.56 -1.65
N LEU A 77 -4.24 -12.09 -2.15
CA LEU A 77 -4.35 -12.50 -3.54
C LEU A 77 -5.00 -11.39 -4.39
N SER A 78 -4.34 -11.03 -5.47
CA SER A 78 -4.89 -10.10 -6.45
C SER A 78 -6.04 -10.77 -7.23
N ARG A 79 -6.78 -9.97 -8.03
CA ARG A 79 -7.79 -10.51 -8.98
C ARG A 79 -7.23 -11.54 -9.95
N HIS A 80 -5.95 -11.45 -10.24
CA HIS A 80 -5.24 -12.35 -11.17
C HIS A 80 -4.56 -13.52 -10.45
N LYS A 81 -4.93 -13.79 -9.19
CA LYS A 81 -4.34 -14.85 -8.36
C LYS A 81 -2.84 -14.70 -8.12
N ILE A 82 -2.32 -13.49 -8.23
CA ILE A 82 -0.93 -13.18 -7.88
C ILE A 82 -0.88 -12.93 -6.38
N GLU A 83 0.00 -13.63 -5.69
CA GLU A 83 0.28 -13.41 -4.28
C GLU A 83 1.02 -12.09 -4.10
N VAL A 84 0.49 -11.23 -3.25
CA VAL A 84 1.07 -9.94 -2.89
C VAL A 84 1.49 -9.97 -1.44
N ASN A 85 2.77 -9.79 -1.20
CA ASN A 85 3.41 -9.80 0.11
C ASN A 85 3.76 -8.37 0.52
N PRO A 86 2.97 -7.71 1.41
CA PRO A 86 3.27 -6.36 1.84
C PRO A 86 4.32 -6.35 2.95
N TYR A 87 5.29 -5.45 2.83
CA TYR A 87 6.30 -5.17 3.86
C TYR A 87 6.11 -3.76 4.38
N VAL A 88 6.32 -3.58 5.69
CA VAL A 88 6.20 -2.28 6.36
C VAL A 88 7.59 -1.78 6.69
N GLY A 89 7.98 -0.68 6.05
CA GLY A 89 9.25 -0.01 6.27
C GLY A 89 9.05 1.39 6.86
N TYR A 90 9.99 1.82 7.67
CA TYR A 90 10.02 3.12 8.30
C TYR A 90 11.19 3.94 7.74
N LEU A 91 10.90 5.15 7.24
CA LEU A 91 11.94 6.06 6.79
C LEU A 91 12.61 6.73 7.98
N MET A 92 13.89 6.44 8.16
CA MET A 92 14.68 6.98 9.28
C MET A 92 14.97 8.47 9.14
N ASN A 93 15.13 8.94 7.89
CA ASN A 93 15.43 10.32 7.59
C ASN A 93 14.58 10.80 6.41
N HIS A 94 14.38 12.11 6.35
CA HIS A 94 13.76 12.72 5.17
C HIS A 94 14.60 12.45 3.92
N GLN A 95 13.90 12.13 2.83
CA GLN A 95 14.50 12.10 1.49
C GLN A 95 13.48 12.63 0.47
N GLU A 96 14.00 13.22 -0.57
CA GLU A 96 13.21 13.55 -1.76
C GLU A 96 13.01 12.27 -2.59
N PHE A 97 11.80 12.09 -3.08
CA PHE A 97 11.45 10.99 -3.97
C PHE A 97 11.34 11.49 -5.40
N ILE A 98 11.85 10.70 -6.34
CA ILE A 98 11.80 11.01 -7.77
C ILE A 98 11.18 9.79 -8.47
N GLY A 99 9.96 9.98 -8.99
CA GLY A 99 9.28 8.94 -9.74
C GLY A 99 9.97 8.66 -11.08
N ASN A 100 10.02 7.38 -11.46
CA ASN A 100 10.42 7.00 -12.81
C ASN A 100 9.28 7.21 -13.82
N PHE A 101 9.42 6.73 -15.05
CA PHE A 101 8.41 6.92 -16.11
C PHE A 101 7.05 6.22 -15.82
N GLU A 102 7.02 5.25 -14.90
CA GLU A 102 5.81 4.54 -14.50
C GLU A 102 5.00 5.31 -13.45
N ILE A 103 5.63 6.21 -12.73
CA ILE A 103 5.02 6.95 -11.61
C ILE A 103 4.70 8.38 -12.04
N GLU A 104 3.42 8.72 -12.04
CA GLU A 104 2.92 10.07 -12.34
C GLU A 104 3.07 10.99 -11.13
N GLU A 105 2.83 10.46 -9.93
CA GLU A 105 2.85 11.24 -8.69
C GLU A 105 3.24 10.36 -7.50
N ILE A 106 3.96 10.96 -6.55
CA ILE A 106 4.30 10.38 -5.24
C ILE A 106 3.68 11.30 -4.20
N PHE A 107 2.86 10.76 -3.31
CA PHE A 107 2.18 11.54 -2.29
C PHE A 107 2.11 10.78 -0.96
N ALA A 108 1.90 11.53 0.12
CA ALA A 108 1.77 10.96 1.44
C ALA A 108 0.41 11.31 2.06
N VAL A 109 -0.18 10.36 2.77
CA VAL A 109 -1.47 10.54 3.45
C VAL A 109 -1.25 10.47 4.95
N PRO A 110 -1.69 11.49 5.72
CA PRO A 110 -1.59 11.47 7.17
C PRO A 110 -2.29 10.26 7.77
N LEU A 111 -1.62 9.59 8.71
CA LEU A 111 -2.19 8.45 9.42
C LEU A 111 -3.49 8.82 10.14
N THR A 112 -3.54 10.03 10.71
CA THR A 112 -4.75 10.56 11.38
C THR A 112 -5.94 10.67 10.44
N PHE A 113 -5.72 10.96 9.13
CA PHE A 113 -6.78 10.94 8.13
C PHE A 113 -7.29 9.52 7.87
N LEU A 114 -6.39 8.55 7.75
CA LEU A 114 -6.72 7.16 7.48
C LEU A 114 -7.40 6.47 8.66
N LEU A 115 -7.09 6.87 9.89
CA LEU A 115 -7.68 6.36 11.12
C LEU A 115 -9.05 6.95 11.43
N ASP A 116 -9.43 8.08 10.82
CA ASP A 116 -10.75 8.65 11.02
C ASP A 116 -11.80 7.85 10.22
N ASN A 117 -12.66 7.15 10.94
CA ASN A 117 -13.73 6.33 10.34
C ASN A 117 -14.70 7.12 9.45
N ASN A 118 -14.81 8.43 9.63
CA ASN A 118 -15.62 9.28 8.76
C ASN A 118 -15.04 9.41 7.35
N ASN A 119 -13.76 9.15 7.17
CA ASN A 119 -13.08 9.17 5.88
C ASN A 119 -13.10 7.82 5.16
N VAL A 120 -13.55 6.75 5.83
CA VAL A 120 -13.65 5.42 5.24
C VAL A 120 -14.94 5.30 4.43
N ILE A 121 -14.81 5.05 3.16
CA ILE A 121 -15.93 4.84 2.24
C ILE A 121 -16.00 3.36 1.90
N TYR A 122 -17.13 2.73 2.22
CA TYR A 122 -17.34 1.32 1.92
C TYR A 122 -18.07 1.14 0.59
N LYS A 123 -17.61 0.18 -0.21
CA LYS A 123 -18.27 -0.24 -1.43
C LYS A 123 -18.57 -1.73 -1.37
N GLU A 124 -19.85 -2.08 -1.60
CA GLU A 124 -20.25 -3.48 -1.70
C GLU A 124 -19.89 -4.06 -3.08
N PHE A 125 -19.36 -5.27 -3.06
CA PHE A 125 -19.10 -6.09 -4.22
C PHE A 125 -19.80 -7.43 -4.05
N LYS A 126 -20.29 -7.98 -5.15
CA LYS A 126 -20.73 -9.37 -5.19
C LYS A 126 -19.70 -10.21 -5.92
N ARG A 127 -19.25 -11.29 -5.30
CA ARG A 127 -18.42 -12.32 -5.93
C ARG A 127 -19.00 -13.69 -5.54
N ASN A 128 -19.42 -14.49 -6.51
CA ASN A 128 -19.97 -15.83 -6.30
C ASN A 128 -21.04 -15.87 -5.19
N ASP A 129 -22.08 -15.01 -5.28
CA ASP A 129 -23.18 -14.86 -4.32
C ASP A 129 -22.81 -14.33 -2.92
N LEU A 130 -21.53 -14.11 -2.62
CA LEU A 130 -21.12 -13.41 -1.41
C LEU A 130 -21.10 -11.90 -1.64
N LYS A 131 -21.72 -11.19 -0.70
CA LYS A 131 -21.59 -9.75 -0.59
C LYS A 131 -20.33 -9.46 0.23
N MET A 132 -19.44 -8.66 -0.33
CA MET A 132 -18.20 -8.24 0.32
C MET A 132 -18.20 -6.72 0.40
N SER A 133 -17.80 -6.21 1.54
CA SER A 133 -17.60 -4.77 1.75
C SER A 133 -16.11 -4.46 1.70
N MET A 134 -15.73 -3.51 0.86
CA MET A 134 -14.33 -3.09 0.71
C MET A 134 -14.16 -1.63 1.09
N PRO A 135 -13.20 -1.33 1.98
CA PRO A 135 -12.89 0.05 2.34
C PRO A 135 -12.20 0.78 1.18
N SER A 136 -12.36 2.08 1.17
CA SER A 136 -11.62 3.00 0.30
C SER A 136 -11.53 4.37 0.95
N TRP A 137 -10.55 5.18 0.54
CA TRP A 137 -10.37 6.57 0.97
C TRP A 137 -10.23 7.47 -0.25
N VAL A 138 -10.59 8.73 -0.08
CA VAL A 138 -10.31 9.79 -1.05
C VAL A 138 -9.56 10.90 -0.34
N TYR A 139 -8.30 11.10 -0.69
CA TYR A 139 -7.44 12.12 -0.11
C TYR A 139 -6.89 13.01 -1.22
N ASN A 140 -7.18 14.32 -1.17
CA ASN A 140 -6.73 15.30 -2.19
C ASN A 140 -7.01 14.86 -3.64
N GLY A 141 -8.18 14.22 -3.88
CA GLY A 141 -8.55 13.73 -5.21
C GLY A 141 -7.97 12.34 -5.57
N HIS A 142 -7.05 11.80 -4.77
CA HIS A 142 -6.52 10.45 -4.95
C HIS A 142 -7.44 9.42 -4.30
N ARG A 143 -7.85 8.44 -5.09
CA ARG A 143 -8.67 7.34 -4.58
C ARG A 143 -7.80 6.14 -4.23
N ILE A 144 -7.75 5.81 -2.95
CA ILE A 144 -7.13 4.58 -2.42
C ILE A 144 -8.23 3.52 -2.35
N TRP A 145 -8.12 2.46 -3.14
CA TRP A 145 -9.16 1.44 -3.29
C TRP A 145 -8.56 0.07 -3.64
N GLY A 146 -9.40 -0.96 -3.69
CA GLY A 146 -8.98 -2.30 -4.10
C GLY A 146 -7.92 -2.89 -3.16
N LEU A 147 -6.92 -3.58 -3.74
CA LEU A 147 -5.87 -4.24 -2.98
C LEU A 147 -5.06 -3.26 -2.11
N THR A 148 -4.79 -2.07 -2.63
CA THR A 148 -4.07 -1.01 -1.89
C THR A 148 -4.83 -0.61 -0.62
N ALA A 149 -6.15 -0.45 -0.71
CA ALA A 149 -6.98 -0.13 0.44
C ALA A 149 -7.06 -1.29 1.45
N LEU A 150 -7.09 -2.54 0.98
CA LEU A 150 -7.07 -3.71 1.87
C LEU A 150 -5.76 -3.82 2.64
N ILE A 151 -4.62 -3.59 1.98
CA ILE A 151 -3.30 -3.55 2.64
C ILE A 151 -3.25 -2.41 3.67
N THR A 152 -3.77 -1.23 3.30
CA THR A 152 -3.86 -0.09 4.23
C THR A 152 -4.70 -0.44 5.45
N ALA A 153 -5.89 -1.01 5.26
CA ALA A 153 -6.78 -1.38 6.35
C ALA A 153 -6.19 -2.47 7.25
N ASP A 154 -5.55 -3.50 6.66
CA ASP A 154 -4.87 -4.57 7.42
C ASP A 154 -3.77 -3.97 8.32
N PHE A 155 -2.96 -3.05 7.79
CA PHE A 155 -1.96 -2.33 8.56
C PHE A 155 -2.57 -1.51 9.70
N LEU A 156 -3.63 -0.74 9.42
CA LEU A 156 -4.30 0.09 10.43
C LEU A 156 -4.95 -0.76 11.53
N ASN A 157 -5.53 -1.89 11.16
CA ASN A 157 -6.14 -2.81 12.11
C ASN A 157 -5.09 -3.49 13.01
N ILE A 158 -3.96 -3.93 12.44
CA ILE A 158 -2.90 -4.62 13.18
C ILE A 158 -2.15 -3.65 14.09
N CYS A 159 -1.78 -2.47 13.59
CA CYS A 159 -0.87 -1.57 14.31
C CYS A 159 -1.60 -0.54 15.17
N TYR A 160 -2.87 -0.24 14.90
CA TYR A 160 -3.62 0.85 15.54
C TYR A 160 -5.02 0.44 16.02
N GLU A 161 -5.38 -0.85 15.93
CA GLU A 161 -6.70 -1.36 16.35
C GLU A 161 -7.88 -0.55 15.74
N ALA A 162 -7.74 -0.14 14.47
CA ALA A 162 -8.67 0.78 13.82
C ALA A 162 -10.07 0.17 13.58
N ASN A 163 -10.20 -1.16 13.65
CA ASN A 163 -11.45 -1.90 13.44
C ASN A 163 -12.15 -1.59 12.11
N ILE A 164 -11.35 -1.35 11.06
CA ILE A 164 -11.86 -1.14 9.71
C ILE A 164 -12.36 -2.48 9.17
N ASN A 165 -13.62 -2.52 8.77
CA ASN A 165 -14.19 -3.74 8.20
C ASN A 165 -13.54 -4.05 6.84
N THR A 166 -12.98 -5.27 6.75
CA THR A 166 -12.35 -5.74 5.52
C THR A 166 -12.83 -7.13 5.27
N ASP A 167 -13.63 -7.59 4.56
CA ASP A 167 -13.95 -9.02 4.34
C ASP A 167 -12.73 -9.84 3.83
N ILE A 168 -11.55 -9.50 4.37
CA ILE A 168 -10.25 -10.01 3.92
C ILE A 168 -10.11 -11.50 4.17
N ASP A 169 -10.73 -12.02 5.23
CA ASP A 169 -10.72 -13.45 5.55
C ASP A 169 -11.58 -14.25 4.59
N LEU A 170 -12.64 -13.64 4.04
CA LEU A 170 -13.42 -14.21 2.96
C LEU A 170 -12.61 -14.26 1.66
N ILE A 171 -11.75 -13.28 1.42
CA ILE A 171 -10.86 -13.23 0.25
C ILE A 171 -9.76 -14.28 0.38
N ARG A 172 -9.19 -14.46 1.57
CA ARG A 172 -8.17 -15.47 1.86
C ARG A 172 -8.72 -16.90 1.85
N GLY A 173 -9.95 -17.10 2.31
CA GLY A 173 -10.59 -18.41 2.39
C GLY A 173 -11.05 -19.00 1.05
N TYR A 174 -11.14 -18.19 0.00
CA TYR A 174 -11.65 -18.61 -1.31
C TYR A 174 -10.69 -19.48 -2.11
N ASP A 175 -9.42 -19.52 -1.76
CA ASP A 175 -8.40 -20.28 -2.50
C ASP A 175 -8.09 -21.65 -1.88
N GLN A 176 -8.86 -22.10 -0.88
CA GLN A 176 -8.71 -23.43 -0.27
C GLN A 176 -9.69 -24.48 -0.81
N TYR A 177 -10.47 -24.16 -1.88
CA TYR A 177 -11.41 -25.08 -2.51
C TYR A 177 -11.27 -25.09 -4.03
#